data_3f92b2cd45d3d7679475c5abc4855bcd
#
_entry.id   3f92b2cd45d3d7679475c5abc4855bcd
#
_cell.length_a   1.000
_cell.length_b   1.000
_cell.length_c   1.000
_cell.angle_alpha   90.00
_cell.angle_beta   90.00
_cell.angle_gamma   90.00
#
_symmetry.space_group_name_H-M   'P 1'
#
loop_
_entity.id
_entity.type
_entity.pdbx_description
1 polymer ?
#
loop_
_entity_poly.entity_id
_entity_poly.type
_entity_poly.pdbx_seq_one_letter_code
_entity_poly.pdbx_strand_id
1 'polypeptide(L)'
;NLCFHKQLMSYNLIQEKINEGKIILLDGGIGAELEKKGAKMDQNLWCGKCSVDSPEFLKEVHENYIDAGADVITTNTYATTPISLRKHGYEDSIELFNKQAVQIAKQAINNSKKNICLAGSVSSYGSFLKLGTKNMKPCFNEHIKILSNEGVDLIILEAMTSQAEIVETMLECSSNIKLPVWLSISCVIDQNTKNITLGYDDVKNKTEIYEDLEESLKNFSKLHKGPILIAHSDIKTTSAALETALNNYNGVIGAYPNKGYYEKPNWKFVDDFSPNDYLEVAKKW
;
A
#
# COMPACT_ATOMS: atom_id res chain seq x y z
N ASN A 1 22.16 6.17 -15.66
CA ASN A 1 21.60 5.41 -16.78
C ASN A 1 21.52 3.89 -16.53
N LEU A 2 22.55 3.26 -15.93
CA LEU A 2 22.50 1.81 -15.60
C LEU A 2 21.43 1.48 -14.52
N CYS A 3 21.25 2.33 -13.54
CA CYS A 3 20.25 2.13 -12.46
C CYS A 3 18.83 2.18 -13.02
N PHE A 4 18.53 3.12 -13.91
CA PHE A 4 17.22 3.25 -14.56
C PHE A 4 16.91 2.08 -15.51
N HIS A 5 17.93 1.53 -16.19
CA HIS A 5 17.75 0.31 -17.01
C HIS A 5 17.42 -0.93 -16.16
N LYS A 6 18.03 -1.07 -14.98
CA LYS A 6 17.75 -2.18 -14.06
C LYS A 6 16.35 -2.08 -13.44
N GLN A 7 15.89 -0.88 -13.10
CA GLN A 7 14.54 -0.60 -12.61
C GLN A 7 13.46 -1.02 -13.60
N LEU A 8 13.60 -0.63 -14.87
CA LEU A 8 12.68 -1.03 -15.92
C LEU A 8 12.67 -2.55 -16.15
N MET A 9 13.79 -3.24 -15.92
CA MET A 9 13.86 -4.70 -16.07
C MET A 9 13.01 -5.44 -15.03
N SER A 10 13.04 -5.04 -13.76
CA SER A 10 12.28 -5.71 -12.69
C SER A 10 10.76 -5.59 -12.94
N TYR A 11 10.28 -4.38 -13.27
CA TYR A 11 8.87 -4.17 -13.57
C TYR A 11 8.43 -4.83 -14.88
N ASN A 12 9.30 -4.90 -15.90
CA ASN A 12 8.98 -5.59 -17.15
C ASN A 12 8.66 -7.07 -16.92
N LEU A 13 9.37 -7.73 -16.01
CA LEU A 13 9.06 -9.11 -15.63
C LEU A 13 7.67 -9.24 -14.99
N ILE A 14 7.28 -8.27 -14.16
CA ILE A 14 5.92 -8.20 -13.61
C ILE A 14 4.89 -8.02 -14.73
N GLN A 15 5.15 -7.10 -15.65
CA GLN A 15 4.26 -6.84 -16.79
C GLN A 15 4.13 -8.05 -17.72
N GLU A 16 5.21 -8.78 -17.95
CA GLU A 16 5.20 -10.04 -18.73
C GLU A 16 4.31 -11.08 -18.04
N LYS A 17 4.48 -11.30 -16.72
CA LYS A 17 3.62 -12.21 -15.97
C LYS A 17 2.14 -11.80 -16.04
N ILE A 18 1.83 -10.52 -15.90
CA ILE A 18 0.46 -10.00 -16.04
C ILE A 18 -0.09 -10.29 -17.44
N ASN A 19 0.68 -10.01 -18.48
CA ASN A 19 0.27 -10.24 -19.87
C ASN A 19 0.05 -11.73 -20.18
N GLU A 20 0.76 -12.62 -19.48
CA GLU A 20 0.60 -14.07 -19.56
C GLU A 20 -0.56 -14.58 -18.70
N GLY A 21 -1.31 -13.73 -18.03
CA GLY A 21 -2.39 -14.09 -17.11
C GLY A 21 -1.92 -14.77 -15.83
N LYS A 22 -0.67 -14.58 -15.44
CA LYS A 22 -0.11 -15.12 -14.19
C LYS A 22 -0.44 -14.23 -13.01
N ILE A 23 -0.59 -14.83 -11.85
CA ILE A 23 -0.77 -14.12 -10.58
C ILE A 23 0.55 -13.49 -10.17
N ILE A 24 0.49 -12.25 -9.69
CA ILE A 24 1.59 -11.56 -9.02
C ILE A 24 1.38 -11.62 -7.52
N LEU A 25 2.38 -12.12 -6.81
CA LEU A 25 2.35 -12.17 -5.35
C LEU A 25 3.01 -10.91 -4.77
N LEU A 26 2.24 -10.13 -4.02
CA LEU A 26 2.77 -9.06 -3.19
C LEU A 26 3.25 -9.64 -1.85
N ASP A 27 4.10 -8.87 -1.17
CA ASP A 27 4.37 -9.07 0.25
C ASP A 27 3.10 -8.85 1.10
N GLY A 28 3.22 -9.02 2.39
CA GLY A 28 2.12 -8.84 3.34
C GLY A 28 2.34 -7.65 4.28
N GLY A 29 1.64 -7.65 5.42
CA GLY A 29 1.67 -6.58 6.40
C GLY A 29 3.04 -6.42 7.09
N ILE A 30 3.87 -5.51 6.61
CA ILE A 30 5.21 -5.23 7.17
C ILE A 30 5.11 -4.85 8.64
N GLY A 31 4.20 -3.92 8.98
CA GLY A 31 4.04 -3.45 10.36
C GLY A 31 3.62 -4.56 11.32
N ALA A 32 2.72 -5.43 10.90
CA ALA A 32 2.29 -6.59 11.69
C ALA A 32 3.42 -7.60 11.93
N GLU A 33 4.25 -7.86 10.92
CA GLU A 33 5.40 -8.77 11.07
C GLU A 33 6.51 -8.15 11.91
N LEU A 34 6.77 -6.85 11.79
CA LEU A 34 7.69 -6.13 12.68
C LEU A 34 7.25 -6.21 14.14
N GLU A 35 5.95 -6.05 14.40
CA GLU A 35 5.39 -6.15 15.75
C GLU A 35 5.52 -7.57 16.32
N LYS A 36 5.25 -8.61 15.53
CA LYS A 36 5.48 -10.01 15.93
C LYS A 36 6.94 -10.30 16.29
N LYS A 37 7.89 -9.63 15.63
CA LYS A 37 9.32 -9.73 15.93
C LYS A 37 9.74 -8.93 17.17
N GLY A 38 8.83 -8.18 17.78
CA GLY A 38 9.08 -7.36 18.96
C GLY A 38 9.62 -5.97 18.67
N ALA A 39 9.51 -5.47 17.44
CA ALA A 39 9.83 -4.09 17.14
C ALA A 39 8.89 -3.13 17.87
N LYS A 40 9.43 -2.04 18.39
CA LYS A 40 8.64 -1.04 19.12
C LYS A 40 7.85 -0.18 18.14
N MET A 41 6.53 -0.19 18.26
CA MET A 41 5.64 0.65 17.50
C MET A 41 5.61 2.09 18.05
N ASP A 42 5.66 3.07 17.15
CA ASP A 42 5.54 4.48 17.53
C ASP A 42 4.08 4.91 17.62
N GLN A 43 3.75 5.76 18.58
CA GLN A 43 2.39 6.24 18.83
C GLN A 43 1.79 7.01 17.64
N ASN A 44 2.62 7.65 16.82
CA ASN A 44 2.19 8.56 15.75
C ASN A 44 2.57 8.05 14.36
N LEU A 45 3.68 7.33 14.26
CA LEU A 45 4.24 6.83 13.01
C LEU A 45 4.16 5.30 12.89
N TRP A 46 3.47 4.63 13.83
CA TRP A 46 3.30 3.19 13.85
C TRP A 46 4.64 2.46 13.63
N CYS A 47 4.76 1.65 12.57
CA CYS A 47 6.00 0.94 12.22
C CYS A 47 7.00 1.81 11.42
N GLY A 48 6.65 3.05 11.06
CA GLY A 48 7.47 3.89 10.17
C GLY A 48 8.88 4.15 10.71
N LYS A 49 9.04 4.28 12.03
CA LYS A 49 10.36 4.46 12.65
C LYS A 49 11.24 3.22 12.63
N CYS A 50 10.69 2.03 12.36
CA CYS A 50 11.48 0.80 12.36
C CYS A 50 12.57 0.76 11.28
N SER A 51 12.45 1.58 10.23
CA SER A 51 13.53 1.76 9.26
C SER A 51 14.82 2.34 9.86
N VAL A 52 14.71 3.05 11.01
CA VAL A 52 15.84 3.62 11.74
C VAL A 52 16.08 2.90 13.06
N ASP A 53 15.01 2.63 13.82
CA ASP A 53 15.12 2.09 15.19
C ASP A 53 15.31 0.56 15.22
N SER A 54 14.93 -0.16 14.16
CA SER A 54 15.00 -1.64 14.09
C SER A 54 15.27 -2.13 12.65
N PRO A 55 16.34 -1.63 11.97
CA PRO A 55 16.61 -1.89 10.56
C PRO A 55 16.81 -3.38 10.26
N GLU A 56 17.40 -4.14 11.18
CA GLU A 56 17.63 -5.58 11.00
C GLU A 56 16.30 -6.37 11.00
N PHE A 57 15.33 -6.00 11.86
CA PHE A 57 14.01 -6.63 11.82
C PHE A 57 13.28 -6.32 10.52
N LEU A 58 13.38 -5.07 10.04
CA LEU A 58 12.76 -4.70 8.77
C LEU A 58 13.39 -5.47 7.59
N LYS A 59 14.72 -5.60 7.58
CA LYS A 59 15.42 -6.38 6.56
C LYS A 59 14.95 -7.85 6.58
N GLU A 60 14.91 -8.46 7.75
CA GLU A 60 14.46 -9.85 7.92
C GLU A 60 13.01 -10.04 7.47
N VAL A 61 12.12 -9.08 7.73
CA VAL A 61 10.72 -9.12 7.26
C VAL A 61 10.68 -9.16 5.72
N HIS A 62 11.45 -8.29 5.06
CA HIS A 62 11.53 -8.30 3.59
C HIS A 62 12.11 -9.63 3.07
N GLU A 63 13.18 -10.14 3.67
CA GLU A 63 13.80 -11.41 3.28
C GLU A 63 12.81 -12.57 3.42
N ASN A 64 12.03 -12.62 4.51
CA ASN A 64 11.01 -13.64 4.73
C ASN A 64 9.90 -13.60 3.66
N TYR A 65 9.43 -12.43 3.25
CA TYR A 65 8.45 -12.32 2.17
C TYR A 65 9.02 -12.74 0.82
N ILE A 66 10.27 -12.38 0.52
CA ILE A 66 10.96 -12.82 -0.69
C ILE A 66 11.12 -14.35 -0.70
N ASP A 67 11.46 -14.95 0.43
CA ASP A 67 11.61 -16.40 0.55
C ASP A 67 10.27 -17.13 0.47
N ALA A 68 9.20 -16.52 0.96
CA ALA A 68 7.84 -17.01 0.79
C ALA A 68 7.32 -16.93 -0.66
N GLY A 69 8.05 -16.25 -1.56
CA GLY A 69 7.72 -16.21 -2.99
C GLY A 69 7.11 -14.91 -3.49
N ALA A 70 7.22 -13.81 -2.75
CA ALA A 70 6.77 -12.52 -3.22
C ALA A 70 7.50 -12.10 -4.51
N ASP A 71 6.74 -11.65 -5.51
CA ASP A 71 7.22 -11.04 -6.75
C ASP A 71 7.50 -9.55 -6.57
N VAL A 72 6.74 -8.91 -5.69
CA VAL A 72 6.80 -7.49 -5.35
C VAL A 72 6.88 -7.36 -3.83
N ILE A 73 7.85 -6.58 -3.34
CA ILE A 73 7.88 -6.14 -1.95
C ILE A 73 7.69 -4.62 -1.86
N THR A 74 7.10 -4.15 -0.77
CA THR A 74 6.82 -2.73 -0.54
C THR A 74 7.81 -2.11 0.43
N THR A 75 8.13 -0.83 0.27
CA THR A 75 8.94 -0.09 1.23
C THR A 75 8.13 0.20 2.51
N ASN A 76 8.80 0.21 3.67
CA ASN A 76 8.18 0.58 4.95
C ASN A 76 7.97 2.11 5.06
N THR A 77 7.27 2.70 4.09
CA THR A 77 7.06 4.14 3.97
C THR A 77 5.59 4.58 4.12
N TYR A 78 4.71 3.64 4.42
CA TYR A 78 3.27 3.92 4.63
C TYR A 78 3.02 5.02 5.66
N ALA A 79 3.64 4.95 6.84
CA ALA A 79 3.41 5.89 7.93
C ALA A 79 4.39 7.09 7.94
N THR A 80 5.42 7.08 7.09
CA THR A 80 6.43 8.14 7.00
C THR A 80 6.14 9.16 5.89
N THR A 81 4.85 9.43 5.66
CA THR A 81 4.45 10.48 4.72
C THR A 81 4.96 11.85 5.19
N PRO A 82 5.33 12.77 4.27
CA PRO A 82 5.71 14.12 4.65
C PRO A 82 4.64 14.84 5.48
N ILE A 83 3.35 14.55 5.25
CA ILE A 83 2.25 15.10 6.06
C ILE A 83 2.37 14.64 7.51
N SER A 84 2.50 13.32 7.71
CA SER A 84 2.58 12.74 9.05
C SER A 84 3.84 13.17 9.79
N LEU A 85 4.99 13.14 9.11
CA LEU A 85 6.27 13.51 9.70
C LEU A 85 6.30 14.98 10.14
N ARG A 86 5.84 15.92 9.29
CA ARG A 86 5.71 17.34 9.66
C ARG A 86 4.78 17.56 10.85
N LYS A 87 3.62 16.89 10.84
CA LYS A 87 2.65 16.99 11.94
C LYS A 87 3.24 16.59 13.29
N HIS A 88 4.22 15.71 13.29
CA HIS A 88 4.81 15.13 14.52
C HIS A 88 6.23 15.63 14.80
N GLY A 89 6.70 16.68 14.14
CA GLY A 89 7.99 17.34 14.41
C GLY A 89 9.21 16.61 13.83
N TYR A 90 9.02 15.85 12.75
CA TYR A 90 10.07 15.10 12.04
C TYR A 90 10.36 15.66 10.63
N GLU A 91 10.10 16.96 10.40
CA GLU A 91 10.29 17.59 9.09
C GLU A 91 11.72 17.47 8.56
N ASP A 92 12.73 17.59 9.43
CA ASP A 92 14.15 17.46 9.06
C ASP A 92 14.57 16.00 8.79
N SER A 93 13.71 15.04 9.10
CA SER A 93 13.99 13.61 8.96
C SER A 93 13.17 12.92 7.85
N ILE A 94 12.42 13.68 7.06
CA ILE A 94 11.56 13.11 5.99
C ILE A 94 12.38 12.28 5.01
N GLU A 95 13.51 12.83 4.53
CA GLU A 95 14.38 12.08 3.64
C GLU A 95 15.03 10.88 4.33
N LEU A 96 15.49 11.02 5.57
CA LEU A 96 16.15 9.97 6.31
C LEU A 96 15.27 8.71 6.43
N PHE A 97 14.06 8.85 6.96
CA PHE A 97 13.17 7.71 7.16
C PHE A 97 12.85 6.98 5.85
N ASN A 98 12.52 7.74 4.81
CA ASN A 98 12.10 7.17 3.53
C ASN A 98 13.27 6.56 2.75
N LYS A 99 14.44 7.20 2.73
CA LYS A 99 15.65 6.66 2.11
C LYS A 99 16.12 5.38 2.80
N GLN A 100 16.15 5.38 4.13
CA GLN A 100 16.55 4.21 4.92
C GLN A 100 15.64 3.00 4.63
N ALA A 101 14.31 3.22 4.59
CA ALA A 101 13.35 2.15 4.27
C ALA A 101 13.61 1.55 2.87
N VAL A 102 13.86 2.38 1.86
CA VAL A 102 14.19 1.90 0.50
C VAL A 102 15.51 1.14 0.49
N GLN A 103 16.54 1.63 1.18
CA GLN A 103 17.86 0.99 1.20
C GLN A 103 17.81 -0.39 1.86
N ILE A 104 17.04 -0.55 2.95
CA ILE A 104 16.86 -1.84 3.62
C ILE A 104 16.17 -2.85 2.70
N ALA A 105 15.10 -2.45 2.03
CA ALA A 105 14.41 -3.30 1.08
C ALA A 105 15.33 -3.73 -0.08
N LYS A 106 16.13 -2.81 -0.61
CA LYS A 106 17.14 -3.13 -1.64
C LYS A 106 18.22 -4.10 -1.15
N GLN A 107 18.65 -3.99 0.11
CA GLN A 107 19.58 -4.95 0.70
C GLN A 107 18.98 -6.34 0.74
N ALA A 108 17.72 -6.49 1.18
CA ALA A 108 17.01 -7.76 1.19
C ALA A 108 16.91 -8.37 -0.22
N ILE A 109 16.53 -7.56 -1.23
CA ILE A 109 16.47 -8.01 -2.62
C ILE A 109 17.85 -8.49 -3.11
N ASN A 110 18.90 -7.71 -2.86
CA ASN A 110 20.26 -8.07 -3.29
C ASN A 110 20.76 -9.37 -2.64
N ASN A 111 20.44 -9.58 -1.35
CA ASN A 111 20.78 -10.81 -0.63
C ASN A 111 20.08 -12.03 -1.21
N SER A 112 18.85 -11.90 -1.63
CA SER A 112 18.04 -13.00 -2.17
C SER A 112 18.54 -13.53 -3.52
N LYS A 113 19.27 -12.71 -4.29
CA LYS A 113 19.66 -12.97 -5.68
C LYS A 113 18.50 -13.27 -6.63
N LYS A 114 17.25 -12.95 -6.22
CA LYS A 114 16.03 -13.10 -7.01
C LYS A 114 15.71 -11.80 -7.74
N ASN A 115 14.93 -11.90 -8.82
CA ASN A 115 14.39 -10.73 -9.51
C ASN A 115 13.09 -10.31 -8.82
N ILE A 116 13.18 -9.41 -7.88
CA ILE A 116 12.05 -8.88 -7.10
C ILE A 116 11.82 -7.43 -7.50
N CYS A 117 10.57 -7.06 -7.70
CA CYS A 117 10.18 -5.69 -7.96
C CYS A 117 9.99 -4.94 -6.63
N LEU A 118 10.58 -3.75 -6.52
CA LEU A 118 10.46 -2.91 -5.33
C LEU A 118 9.40 -1.83 -5.52
N ALA A 119 8.34 -1.89 -4.76
CA ALA A 119 7.29 -0.89 -4.74
C ALA A 119 7.53 0.17 -3.68
N GLY A 120 7.48 1.44 -4.06
CA GLY A 120 7.45 2.56 -3.13
C GLY A 120 6.04 2.81 -2.63
N SER A 121 5.79 2.62 -1.34
CA SER A 121 4.49 2.89 -0.72
C SER A 121 4.31 4.38 -0.48
N VAL A 122 3.33 4.99 -1.14
CA VAL A 122 2.89 6.38 -0.94
C VAL A 122 1.46 6.34 -0.41
N SER A 123 1.30 6.59 0.87
CA SER A 123 -0.01 6.46 1.51
C SER A 123 -0.72 7.79 1.73
N SER A 124 -2.01 7.69 2.04
CA SER A 124 -2.82 8.81 2.53
C SER A 124 -2.69 9.01 4.05
N TYR A 125 -1.79 8.30 4.74
CA TYR A 125 -1.63 8.37 6.19
C TYR A 125 -1.38 9.82 6.68
N GLY A 126 -2.24 10.27 7.59
CA GLY A 126 -2.22 11.64 8.09
C GLY A 126 -2.95 12.67 7.20
N SER A 127 -3.44 12.25 6.02
CA SER A 127 -4.24 13.10 5.13
C SER A 127 -5.71 13.11 5.56
N PHE A 128 -6.38 14.25 5.41
CA PHE A 128 -7.82 14.40 5.61
C PHE A 128 -8.30 15.68 4.91
N LEU A 129 -9.54 15.71 4.45
CA LEU A 129 -10.06 16.78 3.58
C LEU A 129 -9.93 18.19 4.15
N LYS A 130 -10.03 18.36 5.47
CA LYS A 130 -9.85 19.70 6.08
C LYS A 130 -8.45 20.30 5.91
N LEU A 131 -7.43 19.50 5.53
CA LEU A 131 -6.13 20.02 5.11
C LEU A 131 -6.22 20.75 3.77
N GLY A 132 -7.18 20.36 2.92
CA GLY A 132 -7.33 20.83 1.56
C GLY A 132 -6.27 20.26 0.60
N THR A 133 -6.67 19.97 -0.63
CA THR A 133 -5.81 19.39 -1.68
C THR A 133 -4.57 20.23 -1.96
N LYS A 134 -4.70 21.58 -1.87
CA LYS A 134 -3.58 22.52 -2.04
C LYS A 134 -2.41 22.24 -1.09
N ASN A 135 -2.69 21.78 0.13
CA ASN A 135 -1.67 21.49 1.14
C ASN A 135 -1.19 20.03 1.04
N MET A 136 -2.03 19.11 0.55
CA MET A 136 -1.68 17.70 0.39
C MET A 136 -0.80 17.44 -0.85
N LYS A 137 -1.09 18.06 -1.99
CA LYS A 137 -0.33 17.89 -3.26
C LYS A 137 1.18 18.04 -3.12
N PRO A 138 1.72 19.10 -2.49
CA PRO A 138 3.17 19.22 -2.30
C PRO A 138 3.78 18.05 -1.54
N CYS A 139 3.07 17.55 -0.52
CA CYS A 139 3.53 16.43 0.30
C CYS A 139 3.52 15.10 -0.47
N PHE A 140 2.49 14.81 -1.27
CA PHE A 140 2.48 13.64 -2.14
C PHE A 140 3.57 13.70 -3.20
N ASN A 141 3.74 14.84 -3.85
CA ASN A 141 4.81 15.05 -4.84
C ASN A 141 6.20 14.86 -4.23
N GLU A 142 6.44 15.38 -3.03
CA GLU A 142 7.70 15.20 -2.30
C GLU A 142 7.96 13.73 -1.97
N HIS A 143 6.96 13.02 -1.45
CA HIS A 143 7.09 11.60 -1.12
C HIS A 143 7.40 10.75 -2.36
N ILE A 144 6.62 10.92 -3.43
CA ILE A 144 6.83 10.27 -4.73
C ILE A 144 8.25 10.57 -5.25
N LYS A 145 8.69 11.83 -5.17
CA LYS A 145 10.02 12.24 -5.63
C LYS A 145 11.15 11.57 -4.85
N ILE A 146 11.03 11.50 -3.51
CA ILE A 146 12.03 10.84 -2.67
C ILE A 146 12.14 9.36 -3.07
N LEU A 147 11.03 8.63 -3.11
CA LEU A 147 11.02 7.21 -3.43
C LEU A 147 11.53 6.94 -4.86
N SER A 148 11.11 7.76 -5.83
CA SER A 148 11.57 7.65 -7.22
C SER A 148 13.08 7.88 -7.34
N ASN A 149 13.62 8.88 -6.64
CA ASN A 149 15.06 9.18 -6.64
C ASN A 149 15.88 8.08 -5.96
N GLU A 150 15.33 7.45 -4.92
CA GLU A 150 15.94 6.28 -4.28
C GLU A 150 15.82 5.01 -5.13
N GLY A 151 15.11 5.06 -6.23
CA GLY A 151 15.11 4.02 -7.26
C GLY A 151 14.24 2.83 -6.90
N VAL A 152 12.99 3.06 -6.52
CA VAL A 152 11.95 2.04 -6.52
C VAL A 152 11.50 1.73 -7.95
N ASP A 153 10.98 0.54 -8.21
CA ASP A 153 10.61 0.09 -9.56
C ASP A 153 9.19 0.51 -9.95
N LEU A 154 8.30 0.69 -8.97
CA LEU A 154 6.94 1.18 -9.13
C LEU A 154 6.50 1.97 -7.90
N ILE A 155 5.42 2.71 -8.01
CA ILE A 155 4.73 3.36 -6.88
C ILE A 155 3.40 2.65 -6.63
N ILE A 156 3.14 2.28 -5.37
CA ILE A 156 1.80 1.92 -4.91
C ILE A 156 1.22 3.11 -4.13
N LEU A 157 0.11 3.65 -4.63
CA LEU A 157 -0.67 4.65 -3.92
C LEU A 157 -1.58 3.92 -2.93
N GLU A 158 -1.23 3.92 -1.66
CA GLU A 158 -2.02 3.27 -0.60
C GLU A 158 -3.03 4.26 -0.02
N ALA A 159 -4.13 4.43 -0.74
CA ALA A 159 -5.22 5.32 -0.38
C ALA A 159 -6.19 4.67 0.62
N MET A 160 -5.63 4.13 1.72
CA MET A 160 -6.41 3.54 2.79
C MET A 160 -7.20 4.60 3.54
N THR A 161 -8.42 4.28 3.91
CA THR A 161 -9.28 5.18 4.70
C THR A 161 -9.50 6.55 4.06
N SER A 162 -9.36 6.67 2.73
CA SER A 162 -9.41 7.95 2.03
C SER A 162 -10.68 8.15 1.25
N GLN A 163 -11.20 9.37 1.32
CA GLN A 163 -12.28 9.85 0.48
C GLN A 163 -11.82 10.00 -0.97
N ALA A 164 -12.74 9.93 -1.93
CA ALA A 164 -12.43 9.96 -3.36
C ALA A 164 -11.57 11.16 -3.75
N GLU A 165 -11.84 12.37 -3.20
CA GLU A 165 -11.05 13.58 -3.49
C GLU A 165 -9.56 13.43 -3.09
N ILE A 166 -9.25 12.70 -2.00
CA ILE A 166 -7.87 12.42 -1.60
C ILE A 166 -7.24 11.44 -2.60
N VAL A 167 -7.96 10.39 -2.99
CA VAL A 167 -7.49 9.41 -3.99
C VAL A 167 -7.19 10.10 -5.32
N GLU A 168 -8.11 10.92 -5.82
CA GLU A 168 -7.94 11.70 -7.04
C GLU A 168 -6.71 12.63 -6.95
N THR A 169 -6.51 13.27 -5.80
CA THR A 169 -5.33 14.11 -5.56
C THR A 169 -4.03 13.31 -5.65
N MET A 170 -3.98 12.09 -5.09
CA MET A 170 -2.82 11.21 -5.18
C MET A 170 -2.58 10.77 -6.65
N LEU A 171 -3.64 10.43 -7.38
CA LEU A 171 -3.56 10.06 -8.79
C LEU A 171 -3.04 11.22 -9.64
N GLU A 172 -3.54 12.43 -9.44
CA GLU A 172 -3.04 13.62 -10.12
C GLU A 172 -1.55 13.87 -9.86
N CYS A 173 -1.10 13.72 -8.61
CA CYS A 173 0.32 13.87 -8.26
C CYS A 173 1.21 12.82 -8.93
N SER A 174 0.68 11.64 -9.19
CA SER A 174 1.41 10.55 -9.84
C SER A 174 1.32 10.55 -11.37
N SER A 175 0.48 11.39 -11.99
CA SER A 175 0.18 11.36 -13.42
C SER A 175 1.38 11.64 -14.34
N ASN A 176 2.38 12.37 -13.86
CA ASN A 176 3.54 12.80 -14.65
C ASN A 176 4.84 12.06 -14.31
N ILE A 177 4.79 11.03 -13.47
CA ILE A 177 5.98 10.23 -13.15
C ILE A 177 6.21 9.18 -14.24
N LYS A 178 7.48 8.78 -14.40
CA LYS A 178 7.87 7.74 -15.36
C LYS A 178 7.72 6.31 -14.84
N LEU A 179 7.52 6.17 -13.54
CA LEU A 179 7.34 4.86 -12.92
C LEU A 179 5.91 4.37 -13.11
N PRO A 180 5.71 3.06 -13.23
CA PRO A 180 4.39 2.46 -13.10
C PRO A 180 3.73 2.84 -11.77
N VAL A 181 2.41 2.97 -11.78
CA VAL A 181 1.62 3.31 -10.60
C VAL A 181 0.52 2.27 -10.43
N TRP A 182 0.38 1.75 -9.23
CA TRP A 182 -0.74 0.91 -8.80
C TRP A 182 -1.54 1.69 -7.76
N LEU A 183 -2.86 1.60 -7.84
CA LEU A 183 -3.76 2.21 -6.86
C LEU A 183 -4.28 1.14 -5.92
N SER A 184 -4.17 1.38 -4.63
CA SER A 184 -4.71 0.52 -3.58
C SER A 184 -5.73 1.30 -2.76
N ILE A 185 -6.93 0.76 -2.63
CA ILE A 185 -8.07 1.39 -1.93
C ILE A 185 -8.67 0.44 -0.91
N SER A 186 -9.18 0.97 0.18
CA SER A 186 -9.95 0.22 1.18
C SER A 186 -11.45 0.42 0.97
N CYS A 187 -12.20 -0.63 1.24
CA CYS A 187 -13.65 -0.67 1.07
C CYS A 187 -14.34 -1.13 2.34
N VAL A 188 -15.61 -0.77 2.45
CA VAL A 188 -16.50 -1.21 3.52
C VAL A 188 -17.91 -1.46 2.96
N ILE A 189 -18.66 -2.38 3.58
CA ILE A 189 -20.08 -2.58 3.28
C ILE A 189 -20.88 -1.64 4.17
N ASP A 190 -21.54 -0.66 3.59
CA ASP A 190 -22.50 0.17 4.33
C ASP A 190 -23.65 -0.70 4.83
N GLN A 191 -23.79 -0.80 6.15
CA GLN A 191 -24.78 -1.67 6.77
C GLN A 191 -26.24 -1.21 6.52
N ASN A 192 -26.44 0.06 6.20
CA ASN A 192 -27.77 0.62 5.93
C ASN A 192 -28.21 0.38 4.48
N THR A 193 -27.33 0.70 3.53
CA THR A 193 -27.63 0.62 2.09
C THR A 193 -27.22 -0.71 1.46
N LYS A 194 -26.33 -1.46 2.11
CA LYS A 194 -25.66 -2.67 1.60
C LYS A 194 -24.75 -2.43 0.40
N ASN A 195 -24.52 -1.17 0.03
CA ASN A 195 -23.57 -0.81 -1.00
C ASN A 195 -22.13 -1.02 -0.54
N ILE A 196 -21.25 -1.28 -1.49
CA ILE A 196 -19.80 -1.24 -1.27
C ILE A 196 -19.35 0.19 -1.46
N THR A 197 -18.69 0.75 -0.46
CA THR A 197 -18.17 2.12 -0.47
C THR A 197 -16.68 2.14 -0.25
N LEU A 198 -16.02 3.23 -0.62
CA LEU A 198 -14.74 3.55 -0.03
C LEU A 198 -14.94 3.70 1.47
N GLY A 199 -13.97 3.28 2.26
CA GLY A 199 -14.11 3.41 3.69
C GLY A 199 -13.24 2.45 4.49
N TYR A 200 -13.49 2.46 5.78
CA TYR A 200 -12.70 1.72 6.74
C TYR A 200 -13.58 1.21 7.88
N ASP A 201 -13.37 -0.04 8.26
CA ASP A 201 -14.03 -0.67 9.40
C ASP A 201 -13.09 -0.65 10.61
N ASP A 202 -13.39 0.21 11.59
CA ASP A 202 -12.72 0.17 12.89
C ASP A 202 -13.55 -0.71 13.84
N VAL A 203 -12.95 -1.79 14.31
CA VAL A 203 -13.57 -2.78 15.23
C VAL A 203 -14.12 -2.15 16.53
N LYS A 204 -13.72 -0.93 16.87
CA LYS A 204 -14.26 -0.17 18.02
C LYS A 204 -15.52 0.66 17.71
N ASN A 205 -16.30 0.28 16.69
CA ASN A 205 -17.62 0.83 16.37
C ASN A 205 -17.64 2.14 15.57
N LYS A 206 -16.68 2.41 14.73
CA LYS A 206 -16.79 3.48 13.74
C LYS A 206 -16.42 2.95 12.36
N THR A 207 -17.42 2.41 11.68
CA THR A 207 -17.34 2.24 10.24
C THR A 207 -17.30 3.63 9.61
N GLU A 208 -16.21 4.00 9.00
CA GLU A 208 -16.13 5.22 8.20
C GLU A 208 -16.55 4.89 6.77
N ILE A 209 -17.65 5.47 6.35
CA ILE A 209 -18.28 5.28 5.04
C ILE A 209 -18.04 6.55 4.24
N TYR A 210 -17.56 6.36 3.01
CA TYR A 210 -17.32 7.43 2.07
C TYR A 210 -18.16 7.23 0.80
N GLU A 211 -17.61 7.56 -0.36
CA GLU A 211 -18.28 7.51 -1.63
C GLU A 211 -18.51 6.07 -2.10
N ASP A 212 -19.54 5.86 -2.90
CA ASP A 212 -19.85 4.58 -3.54
C ASP A 212 -18.67 4.08 -4.38
N LEU A 213 -18.34 2.78 -4.28
CA LEU A 213 -17.17 2.20 -4.97
C LEU A 213 -17.35 2.23 -6.48
N GLU A 214 -18.54 1.92 -7.00
CA GLU A 214 -18.78 1.89 -8.44
C GLU A 214 -18.59 3.28 -9.05
N GLU A 215 -19.14 4.32 -8.40
CA GLU A 215 -18.98 5.71 -8.84
C GLU A 215 -17.50 6.14 -8.74
N SER A 216 -16.84 5.81 -7.65
CA SER A 216 -15.42 6.12 -7.44
C SER A 216 -14.54 5.47 -8.51
N LEU A 217 -14.76 4.20 -8.84
CA LEU A 217 -14.00 3.51 -9.90
C LEU A 217 -14.20 4.14 -11.27
N LYS A 218 -15.42 4.58 -11.60
CA LYS A 218 -15.70 5.32 -12.85
C LYS A 218 -14.90 6.63 -12.92
N ASN A 219 -14.71 7.31 -11.81
CA ASN A 219 -13.91 8.53 -11.74
C ASN A 219 -12.42 8.24 -11.78
N PHE A 220 -11.93 7.30 -10.98
CA PHE A 220 -10.52 6.90 -10.96
C PHE A 220 -10.07 6.39 -12.33
N SER A 221 -10.91 5.65 -13.06
CA SER A 221 -10.59 5.15 -14.41
C SER A 221 -10.34 6.25 -15.45
N LYS A 222 -10.75 7.49 -15.20
CA LYS A 222 -10.42 8.65 -16.03
C LYS A 222 -8.98 9.12 -15.81
N LEU A 223 -8.47 8.97 -14.60
CA LEU A 223 -7.16 9.44 -14.16
C LEU A 223 -6.10 8.32 -14.14
N HIS A 224 -6.50 7.06 -14.03
CA HIS A 224 -5.65 5.91 -13.82
C HIS A 224 -5.99 4.75 -14.75
N LYS A 225 -4.96 4.09 -15.30
CA LYS A 225 -5.09 2.92 -16.20
C LYS A 225 -4.28 1.71 -15.72
N GLY A 226 -3.52 1.87 -14.65
CA GLY A 226 -2.72 0.81 -14.03
C GLY A 226 -3.56 -0.10 -13.13
N PRO A 227 -2.95 -1.09 -12.48
CA PRO A 227 -3.65 -1.96 -11.54
C PRO A 227 -4.36 -1.22 -10.41
N ILE A 228 -5.57 -1.72 -10.05
CA ILE A 228 -6.31 -1.31 -8.85
C ILE A 228 -6.38 -2.49 -7.89
N LEU A 229 -6.04 -2.26 -6.62
CA LEU A 229 -5.98 -3.27 -5.59
C LEU A 229 -7.03 -2.95 -4.51
N ILE A 230 -7.87 -3.93 -4.19
CA ILE A 230 -8.75 -3.85 -3.03
C ILE A 230 -7.94 -4.31 -1.81
N ALA A 231 -7.72 -3.39 -0.89
CA ALA A 231 -6.75 -3.57 0.19
C ALA A 231 -7.34 -3.26 1.56
N HIS A 232 -6.72 -3.79 2.58
CA HIS A 232 -6.98 -3.43 3.98
C HIS A 232 -8.45 -3.49 4.43
N SER A 233 -9.25 -4.22 3.70
CA SER A 233 -10.64 -4.54 4.02
C SER A 233 -10.71 -5.96 4.59
N ASP A 234 -11.76 -6.32 5.30
CA ASP A 234 -11.98 -7.72 5.69
C ASP A 234 -12.21 -8.61 4.45
N ILE A 235 -12.07 -9.92 4.61
CA ILE A 235 -12.14 -10.88 3.49
C ILE A 235 -13.51 -10.85 2.78
N LYS A 236 -14.60 -10.69 3.53
CA LYS A 236 -15.96 -10.66 2.95
C LYS A 236 -16.17 -9.39 2.12
N THR A 237 -15.79 -8.26 2.69
CA THR A 237 -15.82 -6.96 1.98
C THR A 237 -14.93 -6.97 0.76
N THR A 238 -13.72 -7.53 0.88
CA THR A 238 -12.78 -7.67 -0.26
C THR A 238 -13.39 -8.47 -1.39
N SER A 239 -14.04 -9.60 -1.11
CA SER A 239 -14.71 -10.42 -2.14
C SER A 239 -15.82 -9.65 -2.87
N ALA A 240 -16.66 -8.92 -2.13
CA ALA A 240 -17.74 -8.12 -2.72
C ALA A 240 -17.20 -6.91 -3.51
N ALA A 241 -16.16 -6.26 -2.99
CA ALA A 241 -15.52 -5.13 -3.67
C ALA A 241 -14.80 -5.57 -4.96
N LEU A 242 -14.19 -6.75 -4.99
CA LEU A 242 -13.60 -7.33 -6.20
C LEU A 242 -14.65 -7.57 -7.28
N GLU A 243 -15.82 -8.11 -6.93
CA GLU A 243 -16.93 -8.30 -7.87
C GLU A 243 -17.37 -6.95 -8.46
N THR A 244 -17.51 -5.92 -7.63
CA THR A 244 -17.82 -4.56 -8.09
C THR A 244 -16.71 -4.02 -8.99
N ALA A 245 -15.45 -4.22 -8.63
CA ALA A 245 -14.31 -3.73 -9.41
C ALA A 245 -14.22 -4.43 -10.78
N LEU A 246 -14.41 -5.74 -10.86
CA LEU A 246 -14.41 -6.50 -12.10
C LEU A 246 -15.49 -6.03 -13.10
N ASN A 247 -16.62 -5.55 -12.60
CA ASN A 247 -17.71 -5.04 -13.43
C ASN A 247 -17.53 -3.59 -13.87
N ASN A 248 -16.69 -2.80 -13.18
CA ASN A 248 -16.58 -1.35 -13.36
C ASN A 248 -15.18 -0.85 -13.75
N TYR A 249 -14.19 -1.74 -13.83
CA TYR A 249 -12.82 -1.40 -14.21
C TYR A 249 -12.24 -2.39 -15.22
N ASN A 250 -11.73 -1.89 -16.35
CA ASN A 250 -11.20 -2.73 -17.44
C ASN A 250 -9.68 -3.00 -17.33
N GLY A 251 -9.08 -2.70 -16.18
CA GLY A 251 -7.65 -2.91 -15.94
C GLY A 251 -7.37 -4.15 -15.10
N VAL A 252 -6.11 -4.31 -14.70
CA VAL A 252 -5.68 -5.35 -13.77
C VAL A 252 -6.23 -5.06 -12.38
N ILE A 253 -6.77 -6.08 -11.72
CA ILE A 253 -7.32 -5.99 -10.38
C ILE A 253 -6.58 -6.98 -9.48
N GLY A 254 -6.33 -6.57 -8.25
CA GLY A 254 -5.74 -7.42 -7.22
C GLY A 254 -6.37 -7.19 -5.85
N ALA A 255 -5.92 -7.95 -4.86
CA ALA A 255 -6.42 -7.84 -3.50
C ALA A 255 -5.36 -8.20 -2.46
N TYR A 256 -5.39 -7.53 -1.31
CA TYR A 256 -4.68 -7.91 -0.09
C TYR A 256 -5.46 -7.48 1.16
N PRO A 257 -6.39 -8.34 1.61
CA PRO A 257 -7.25 -8.06 2.75
C PRO A 257 -6.47 -8.03 4.06
N ASN A 258 -7.07 -7.44 5.08
CA ASN A 258 -6.58 -7.50 6.44
C ASN A 258 -7.14 -8.69 7.21
N LYS A 259 -6.30 -9.22 8.11
CA LYS A 259 -6.72 -10.07 9.21
C LYS A 259 -6.36 -9.35 10.53
N GLY A 260 -7.36 -9.07 11.36
CA GLY A 260 -7.18 -8.25 12.55
C GLY A 260 -7.46 -6.76 12.30
N TYR A 261 -7.09 -5.95 13.28
CA TYR A 261 -7.39 -4.51 13.26
C TYR A 261 -6.32 -3.69 14.00
N TYR A 262 -6.27 -2.40 13.68
CA TYR A 262 -5.33 -1.48 14.30
C TYR A 262 -5.93 -0.86 15.58
N GLU A 263 -5.24 -1.05 16.69
CA GLU A 263 -5.50 -0.36 17.96
C GLU A 263 -4.22 0.33 18.41
N LYS A 264 -4.16 1.62 18.16
CA LYS A 264 -2.98 2.47 18.33
C LYS A 264 -2.21 2.21 19.63
N PRO A 265 -0.90 1.97 19.58
CA PRO A 265 -0.06 1.95 18.38
C PRO A 265 0.11 0.55 17.75
N ASN A 266 -0.63 -0.45 18.22
CA ASN A 266 -0.38 -1.84 17.93
C ASN A 266 -1.43 -2.46 17.00
N TRP A 267 -1.03 -3.50 16.27
CA TRP A 267 -1.94 -4.36 15.54
C TRP A 267 -2.54 -5.43 16.45
N LYS A 268 -3.85 -5.64 16.36
CA LYS A 268 -4.54 -6.71 17.09
C LYS A 268 -4.77 -7.87 16.13
N PHE A 269 -4.09 -8.97 16.40
CA PHE A 269 -4.23 -10.20 15.63
C PHE A 269 -5.53 -10.91 16.02
N VAL A 270 -6.30 -11.33 15.03
CA VAL A 270 -7.50 -12.14 15.21
C VAL A 270 -7.25 -13.49 14.55
N ASP A 271 -7.42 -14.58 15.29
CA ASP A 271 -7.12 -15.94 14.82
C ASP A 271 -8.40 -16.70 14.45
N ASP A 272 -9.20 -16.10 13.57
CA ASP A 272 -10.48 -16.61 13.08
C ASP A 272 -10.42 -17.21 11.68
N PHE A 273 -9.24 -17.15 11.01
CA PHE A 273 -9.09 -17.55 9.62
C PHE A 273 -7.71 -18.12 9.36
N SER A 274 -7.64 -19.42 9.02
CA SER A 274 -6.36 -20.09 8.80
C SER A 274 -5.74 -19.71 7.44
N PRO A 275 -4.42 -19.91 7.25
CA PRO A 275 -3.78 -19.74 5.93
C PRO A 275 -4.43 -20.56 4.83
N ASN A 276 -4.92 -21.78 5.13
CA ASN A 276 -5.62 -22.63 4.17
C ASN A 276 -6.98 -22.04 3.79
N ASP A 277 -7.75 -21.53 4.76
CA ASP A 277 -9.02 -20.87 4.48
C ASP A 277 -8.81 -19.64 3.58
N TYR A 278 -7.75 -18.87 3.87
CA TYR A 278 -7.37 -17.73 3.04
C TYR A 278 -7.05 -18.16 1.60
N LEU A 279 -6.26 -19.21 1.43
CA LEU A 279 -5.91 -19.75 0.11
C LEU A 279 -7.16 -20.17 -0.67
N GLU A 280 -8.12 -20.83 -0.01
CA GLU A 280 -9.36 -21.27 -0.67
C GLU A 280 -10.26 -20.11 -1.10
N VAL A 281 -10.22 -18.99 -0.37
CA VAL A 281 -10.92 -17.76 -0.77
C VAL A 281 -10.15 -17.06 -1.90
N ALA A 282 -8.85 -16.90 -1.76
CA ALA A 282 -8.01 -16.24 -2.76
C ALA A 282 -8.03 -16.92 -4.13
N LYS A 283 -8.18 -18.25 -4.18
CA LYS A 283 -8.37 -19.01 -5.43
C LYS A 283 -9.68 -18.68 -6.17
N LYS A 284 -10.63 -18.06 -5.51
CA LYS A 284 -11.92 -17.67 -6.10
C LYS A 284 -11.89 -16.26 -6.68
N TRP A 285 -10.91 -15.51 -6.32
CA TRP A 285 -10.65 -14.16 -6.81
C TRP A 285 -9.87 -14.23 -8.13
#